data_5b0e738f20d9d4aea29de9a9c7e7d848
#
_entry.id   5b0e738f20d9d4aea29de9a9c7e7d848
#
_cell.length_a   1.000
_cell.length_b   1.000
_cell.length_c   1.000
_cell.angle_alpha   90.00
_cell.angle_beta   90.00
_cell.angle_gamma   90.00
#
_symmetry.space_group_name_H-M   'P 1'
#
loop_
_entity.id
_entity.type
_entity.pdbx_description
1 polymer ?
#
loop_
_entity_poly.entity_id
_entity_poly.type
_entity_poly.pdbx_seq_one_letter_code
_entity_poly.pdbx_strand_id
1 'polypeptide(L)'
;QAIDSVSAVCEPETMDSEDPLFILYTSGSTGKPKGVMHTTAGYLLMSAMTHKYTFDYKEGDIYWCTADVGWITGHSYILYGPLCNGGTSLMFEGVPTYPDASRFWQVIDKHKVNQFYTAPTAIRALMGAGDQFVKKTSRQSLKLLGTVGEPINPEAWEWYYGTIGDSRCPVVDTWWQTETGGHMLTPLPGATDLKPGSATQPFFGVQPILLDTEGNEINGEGEGLLMIKASWPSQIRSVYGDHKRCIETYFSAYPGYYFTGDGAKRDADGYYWITGRVDDV
;
A
#
# COMPACT_ATOMS: atom_id res chain seq x y z
N GLN A 1 15.73 28.17 6.20
CA GLN A 1 15.89 29.11 7.35
C GLN A 1 15.97 28.34 8.68
N ALA A 2 15.03 27.44 9.05
CA ALA A 2 15.15 26.64 10.27
C ALA A 2 16.26 25.59 10.13
N ILE A 3 16.43 24.99 8.96
CA ILE A 3 17.49 23.99 8.66
C ILE A 3 18.87 24.62 8.77
N ASP A 4 19.02 25.88 8.35
CA ASP A 4 20.33 26.57 8.36
C ASP A 4 20.84 26.89 9.77
N SER A 5 19.96 26.83 10.78
CA SER A 5 20.27 27.15 12.17
C SER A 5 20.55 25.95 13.06
N VAL A 6 20.49 24.72 12.53
CA VAL A 6 20.68 23.50 13.32
C VAL A 6 21.89 22.70 12.81
N SER A 7 22.44 21.83 13.67
CA SER A 7 23.52 20.93 13.30
C SER A 7 23.07 19.97 12.20
N ALA A 8 23.94 19.70 11.22
CA ALA A 8 23.74 18.64 10.24
C ALA A 8 24.02 17.24 10.81
N VAL A 9 24.61 17.16 12.02
CA VAL A 9 24.89 15.90 12.70
C VAL A 9 23.79 15.64 13.73
N CYS A 10 23.11 14.51 13.57
CA CYS A 10 22.14 13.98 14.54
C CYS A 10 22.43 12.49 14.70
N GLU A 11 23.00 12.14 15.86
CA GLU A 11 23.28 10.74 16.16
C GLU A 11 21.96 9.98 16.35
N PRO A 12 21.81 8.78 15.74
CA PRO A 12 20.60 7.99 15.91
C PRO A 12 20.48 7.45 17.34
N GLU A 13 19.28 7.48 17.90
CA GLU A 13 19.00 6.83 19.18
C GLU A 13 19.02 5.32 19.00
N THR A 14 19.62 4.61 19.98
CA THR A 14 19.60 3.15 20.00
C THR A 14 18.21 2.68 20.47
N MET A 15 17.52 1.92 19.63
CA MET A 15 16.17 1.42 19.87
C MET A 15 16.17 -0.10 20.01
N ASP A 16 15.31 -0.61 20.92
CA ASP A 16 14.97 -2.03 20.93
C ASP A 16 14.01 -2.35 19.77
N SER A 17 14.03 -3.61 19.31
CA SER A 17 13.19 -4.08 18.21
C SER A 17 11.70 -3.83 18.42
N GLU A 18 11.25 -3.93 19.66
CA GLU A 18 9.84 -3.76 20.04
C GLU A 18 9.54 -2.38 20.67
N ASP A 19 10.50 -1.46 20.67
CA ASP A 19 10.21 -0.07 21.03
C ASP A 19 9.16 0.53 20.09
N PRO A 20 8.15 1.24 20.58
CA PRO A 20 7.15 1.90 19.74
C PRO A 20 7.79 2.87 18.75
N LEU A 21 7.45 2.72 17.47
CA LEU A 21 7.91 3.63 16.43
C LEU A 21 6.94 4.80 16.24
N PHE A 22 5.66 4.48 16.13
CA PHE A 22 4.59 5.48 16.03
C PHE A 22 3.23 4.92 16.44
N ILE A 23 2.28 5.81 16.63
CA ILE A 23 0.87 5.53 16.85
C ILE A 23 0.09 6.28 15.78
N LEU A 24 -0.73 5.56 15.00
CA LEU A 24 -1.59 6.14 13.98
C LEU A 24 -3.06 5.85 14.30
N TYR A 25 -3.86 6.90 14.43
CA TYR A 25 -5.27 6.76 14.71
C TYR A 25 -6.07 6.48 13.44
N THR A 26 -6.91 5.44 13.52
CA THR A 26 -7.86 5.07 12.46
C THR A 26 -9.29 5.20 12.98
N SER A 27 -10.25 5.39 12.06
CA SER A 27 -11.67 5.27 12.40
C SER A 27 -11.97 3.85 12.88
N GLY A 28 -12.60 3.74 14.07
CA GLY A 28 -13.05 2.43 14.56
C GLY A 28 -14.48 2.16 14.12
N SER A 29 -14.82 0.91 13.81
CA SER A 29 -16.21 0.46 13.58
C SER A 29 -17.17 0.79 14.73
N THR A 30 -16.66 0.98 15.94
CA THR A 30 -17.41 1.37 17.14
C THR A 30 -17.49 2.88 17.37
N GLY A 31 -17.10 3.71 16.39
CA GLY A 31 -17.13 5.18 16.49
C GLY A 31 -15.97 5.82 17.29
N LYS A 32 -15.26 5.08 18.13
CA LYS A 32 -14.07 5.57 18.83
C LYS A 32 -12.81 5.29 17.97
N PRO A 33 -11.96 6.30 17.65
CA PRO A 33 -10.71 6.06 16.97
C PRO A 33 -9.82 5.04 17.70
N LYS A 34 -9.06 4.25 16.93
CA LYS A 34 -8.08 3.28 17.45
C LYS A 34 -6.68 3.79 17.16
N GLY A 35 -5.83 3.92 18.17
CA GLY A 35 -4.42 4.25 18.02
C GLY A 35 -3.63 2.98 17.66
N VAL A 36 -3.48 2.68 16.39
CA VAL A 36 -2.69 1.54 15.92
C VAL A 36 -1.23 1.78 16.23
N MET A 37 -0.62 0.89 17.03
CA MET A 37 0.77 1.00 17.44
C MET A 37 1.63 0.01 16.66
N HIS A 38 2.67 0.54 16.01
CA HIS A 38 3.72 -0.22 15.37
C HIS A 38 5.05 -0.07 16.11
N THR A 39 5.85 -1.15 16.11
CA THR A 39 7.18 -1.20 16.72
C THR A 39 8.29 -1.11 15.67
N THR A 40 9.48 -0.76 16.13
CA THR A 40 10.57 -0.28 15.29
C THR A 40 11.03 -1.29 14.25
N ALA A 41 11.58 -2.44 14.66
CA ALA A 41 12.28 -3.32 13.73
C ALA A 41 11.35 -4.02 12.75
N GLY A 42 10.23 -4.59 13.22
CA GLY A 42 9.31 -5.34 12.36
C GLY A 42 8.66 -4.47 11.30
N TYR A 43 8.23 -3.26 11.68
CA TYR A 43 7.63 -2.31 10.75
C TYR A 43 8.65 -1.81 9.70
N LEU A 44 9.84 -1.42 10.13
CA LEU A 44 10.89 -0.94 9.21
C LEU A 44 11.31 -2.04 8.24
N LEU A 45 11.48 -3.28 8.74
CA LEU A 45 11.80 -4.43 7.89
C LEU A 45 10.75 -4.64 6.79
N MET A 46 9.47 -4.69 7.17
CA MET A 46 8.39 -4.94 6.21
C MET A 46 8.25 -3.79 5.22
N SER A 47 8.30 -2.54 5.68
CA SER A 47 8.24 -1.35 4.81
C SER A 47 9.40 -1.31 3.83
N ALA A 48 10.63 -1.61 4.27
CA ALA A 48 11.81 -1.65 3.41
C ALA A 48 11.73 -2.77 2.37
N MET A 49 11.38 -3.99 2.80
CA MET A 49 11.29 -5.15 1.91
C MET A 49 10.20 -4.99 0.86
N THR A 50 9.00 -4.56 1.28
CA THR A 50 7.89 -4.36 0.34
C THR A 50 8.17 -3.20 -0.60
N HIS A 51 8.72 -2.07 -0.13
CA HIS A 51 9.13 -0.99 -1.02
C HIS A 51 10.14 -1.48 -2.06
N LYS A 52 11.18 -2.19 -1.64
CA LYS A 52 12.23 -2.68 -2.54
C LYS A 52 11.70 -3.63 -3.62
N TYR A 53 10.92 -4.64 -3.22
CA TYR A 53 10.52 -5.72 -4.13
C TYR A 53 9.23 -5.43 -4.89
N THR A 54 8.22 -4.83 -4.26
CA THR A 54 6.97 -4.47 -4.94
C THR A 54 7.21 -3.40 -6.00
N PHE A 55 8.04 -2.40 -5.69
CA PHE A 55 8.32 -1.33 -6.65
C PHE A 55 9.56 -1.59 -7.51
N ASP A 56 10.21 -2.76 -7.37
CA ASP A 56 11.48 -3.10 -8.05
C ASP A 56 12.48 -1.94 -7.98
N TYR A 57 12.53 -1.29 -6.79
CA TYR A 57 13.32 -0.09 -6.58
C TYR A 57 14.82 -0.37 -6.79
N LYS A 58 15.48 0.45 -7.58
CA LYS A 58 16.92 0.43 -7.83
C LYS A 58 17.58 1.72 -7.33
N GLU A 59 18.82 1.61 -6.92
CA GLU A 59 19.60 2.79 -6.53
C GLU A 59 19.60 3.86 -7.64
N GLY A 60 19.32 5.10 -7.25
CA GLY A 60 19.20 6.25 -8.16
C GLY A 60 17.80 6.44 -8.76
N ASP A 61 16.87 5.53 -8.56
CA ASP A 61 15.48 5.73 -8.99
C ASP A 61 14.82 6.82 -8.14
N ILE A 62 13.90 7.56 -8.76
CA ILE A 62 13.03 8.54 -8.10
C ILE A 62 11.66 7.92 -7.94
N TYR A 63 11.29 7.69 -6.70
CA TYR A 63 10.01 7.13 -6.29
C TYR A 63 9.04 8.24 -5.90
N TRP A 64 7.79 8.14 -6.31
CA TRP A 64 6.74 9.08 -5.94
C TRP A 64 5.46 8.38 -5.52
N CYS A 65 5.08 8.57 -4.26
CA CYS A 65 3.77 8.22 -3.72
C CYS A 65 2.97 9.49 -3.49
N THR A 66 1.72 9.53 -3.96
CA THR A 66 0.84 10.71 -3.84
C THR A 66 -0.04 10.70 -2.60
N ALA A 67 0.12 9.73 -1.71
CA ALA A 67 -0.64 9.65 -0.47
C ALA A 67 -0.32 10.85 0.46
N ASP A 68 -1.27 11.18 1.31
CA ASP A 68 -1.04 12.12 2.40
C ASP A 68 -0.15 11.48 3.47
N VAL A 69 0.81 12.24 3.99
CA VAL A 69 1.73 11.78 5.05
C VAL A 69 1.04 11.48 6.37
N GLY A 70 -0.18 11.97 6.58
CA GLY A 70 -1.02 11.66 7.74
C GLY A 70 -1.66 10.27 7.71
N TRP A 71 -1.64 9.57 6.57
CA TRP A 71 -2.13 8.20 6.42
C TRP A 71 -0.99 7.18 6.48
N ILE A 72 -1.34 5.93 6.78
CA ILE A 72 -0.34 4.85 6.85
C ILE A 72 0.46 4.69 5.55
N THR A 73 -0.15 4.93 4.40
CA THR A 73 0.55 4.87 3.11
C THR A 73 1.66 5.91 3.03
N GLY A 74 1.43 7.10 3.56
CA GLY A 74 2.48 8.12 3.68
C GLY A 74 3.61 7.70 4.62
N HIS A 75 3.27 7.09 5.76
CA HIS A 75 4.28 6.54 6.68
C HIS A 75 5.12 5.46 6.01
N SER A 76 4.49 4.39 5.52
CA SER A 76 5.20 3.23 4.97
C SER A 76 5.91 3.54 3.66
N TYR A 77 5.29 4.31 2.75
CA TYR A 77 5.73 4.43 1.36
C TYR A 77 6.03 5.85 0.86
N ILE A 78 6.05 6.85 1.74
CA ILE A 78 6.72 8.13 1.47
C ILE A 78 7.98 8.24 2.33
N LEU A 79 7.91 7.81 3.59
CA LEU A 79 9.00 7.96 4.56
C LEU A 79 9.77 6.66 4.76
N TYR A 80 9.22 5.71 5.55
CA TYR A 80 10.02 4.61 6.09
C TYR A 80 10.56 3.66 5.02
N GLY A 81 9.74 3.15 4.12
CA GLY A 81 10.17 2.21 3.07
C GLY A 81 11.24 2.79 2.15
N PRO A 82 10.98 3.95 1.50
CA PRO A 82 11.97 4.60 0.65
C PRO A 82 13.27 4.95 1.38
N LEU A 83 13.19 5.58 2.56
CA LEU A 83 14.37 6.04 3.29
C LEU A 83 15.22 4.89 3.84
N CYS A 84 14.60 3.80 4.31
CA CYS A 84 15.31 2.59 4.71
C CYS A 84 16.10 1.94 3.55
N ASN A 85 15.69 2.18 2.31
CA ASN A 85 16.39 1.73 1.10
C ASN A 85 17.37 2.78 0.52
N GLY A 86 17.61 3.89 1.22
CA GLY A 86 18.41 5.00 0.72
C GLY A 86 17.80 5.68 -0.51
N GLY A 87 16.46 5.57 -0.65
CA GLY A 87 15.74 6.00 -1.83
C GLY A 87 15.47 7.50 -1.87
N THR A 88 15.34 8.03 -3.09
CA THR A 88 14.82 9.38 -3.32
C THR A 88 13.29 9.33 -3.40
N SER A 89 12.63 9.85 -2.37
CA SER A 89 11.17 9.98 -2.32
C SER A 89 10.76 11.40 -2.66
N LEU A 90 9.95 11.55 -3.73
CA LEU A 90 9.40 12.85 -4.12
C LEU A 90 8.18 13.16 -3.24
N MET A 91 8.18 14.33 -2.63
CA MET A 91 7.03 14.87 -1.90
C MET A 91 6.37 15.97 -2.72
N PHE A 92 5.06 15.91 -2.86
CA PHE A 92 4.29 16.83 -3.70
C PHE A 92 3.20 17.53 -2.88
N GLU A 93 3.29 18.86 -2.81
CA GLU A 93 2.26 19.70 -2.24
C GLU A 93 1.35 20.23 -3.36
N GLY A 94 0.19 19.61 -3.51
CA GLY A 94 -0.76 19.99 -4.56
C GLY A 94 -1.84 18.93 -4.81
N VAL A 95 -2.67 19.19 -5.81
CA VAL A 95 -3.75 18.29 -6.23
C VAL A 95 -3.55 17.86 -7.69
N PRO A 96 -4.08 16.68 -8.10
CA PRO A 96 -3.82 16.12 -9.43
C PRO A 96 -4.38 16.95 -10.58
N THR A 97 -5.39 17.79 -10.32
CA THR A 97 -6.15 18.52 -11.32
C THR A 97 -5.87 20.04 -11.37
N TYR A 98 -4.85 20.52 -10.67
CA TYR A 98 -4.50 21.94 -10.69
C TYR A 98 -3.07 22.15 -11.23
N PRO A 99 -2.88 23.06 -12.21
CA PRO A 99 -3.86 23.92 -12.89
C PRO A 99 -4.76 23.18 -13.88
N ASP A 100 -4.40 21.97 -14.30
CA ASP A 100 -5.23 21.05 -15.10
C ASP A 100 -4.84 19.58 -14.82
N ALA A 101 -5.56 18.64 -15.43
CA ALA A 101 -5.38 17.20 -15.21
C ALA A 101 -4.06 16.61 -15.78
N SER A 102 -3.18 17.44 -16.37
CA SER A 102 -1.83 17.02 -16.74
C SER A 102 -0.82 17.15 -15.61
N ARG A 103 -1.22 17.67 -14.45
CA ARG A 103 -0.32 18.03 -13.35
C ARG A 103 0.60 16.89 -12.92
N PHE A 104 0.06 15.71 -12.67
CA PHE A 104 0.87 14.55 -12.25
C PHE A 104 1.88 14.16 -13.32
N TRP A 105 1.46 14.16 -14.56
CA TRP A 105 2.31 13.79 -15.69
C TRP A 105 3.45 14.80 -15.93
N GLN A 106 3.18 16.08 -15.71
CA GLN A 106 4.22 17.12 -15.73
C GLN A 106 5.24 16.95 -14.60
N VAL A 107 4.79 16.57 -13.39
CA VAL A 107 5.69 16.27 -12.26
C VAL A 107 6.57 15.07 -12.58
N ILE A 108 6.01 14.01 -13.14
CA ILE A 108 6.75 12.82 -13.57
C ILE A 108 7.83 13.20 -14.58
N ASP A 109 7.50 13.95 -15.62
CA ASP A 109 8.48 14.36 -16.63
C ASP A 109 9.56 15.27 -16.07
N LYS A 110 9.16 16.27 -15.27
CA LYS A 110 10.06 17.25 -14.68
C LYS A 110 11.09 16.61 -13.76
N HIS A 111 10.64 15.70 -12.90
CA HIS A 111 11.48 15.08 -11.86
C HIS A 111 11.99 13.70 -12.24
N LYS A 112 11.68 13.21 -13.46
CA LYS A 112 12.13 11.90 -13.96
C LYS A 112 11.74 10.75 -13.03
N VAL A 113 10.49 10.77 -12.56
CA VAL A 113 9.94 9.75 -11.67
C VAL A 113 9.99 8.37 -12.34
N ASN A 114 10.45 7.37 -11.61
CA ASN A 114 10.59 5.99 -12.07
C ASN A 114 9.46 5.09 -11.58
N GLN A 115 9.08 5.20 -10.30
CA GLN A 115 7.94 4.48 -9.72
C GLN A 115 6.88 5.48 -9.28
N PHE A 116 5.64 5.26 -9.71
CA PHE A 116 4.51 6.13 -9.39
C PHE A 116 3.41 5.34 -8.69
N TYR A 117 3.07 5.74 -7.46
CA TYR A 117 2.13 5.05 -6.57
C TYR A 117 1.00 6.00 -6.15
N THR A 118 -0.25 5.65 -6.48
CA THR A 118 -1.41 6.53 -6.25
C THR A 118 -2.69 5.75 -6.00
N ALA A 119 -3.77 6.46 -5.64
CA ALA A 119 -5.06 5.84 -5.36
C ALA A 119 -5.92 5.67 -6.63
N PRO A 120 -6.71 4.58 -6.76
CA PRO A 120 -7.66 4.39 -7.85
C PRO A 120 -8.64 5.55 -8.06
N THR A 121 -9.05 6.22 -6.99
CA THR A 121 -9.90 7.44 -7.10
C THR A 121 -9.21 8.53 -7.90
N ALA A 122 -7.91 8.78 -7.70
CA ALA A 122 -7.15 9.74 -8.50
C ALA A 122 -7.04 9.28 -9.97
N ILE A 123 -6.78 7.98 -10.18
CA ILE A 123 -6.70 7.39 -11.53
C ILE A 123 -8.01 7.57 -12.27
N ARG A 124 -9.17 7.23 -11.67
CA ARG A 124 -10.50 7.41 -12.27
C ARG A 124 -10.81 8.89 -12.60
N ALA A 125 -10.46 9.80 -11.70
CA ALA A 125 -10.66 11.22 -11.93
C ALA A 125 -9.84 11.74 -13.13
N LEU A 126 -8.58 11.29 -13.26
CA LEU A 126 -7.69 11.67 -14.37
C LEU A 126 -8.09 10.99 -15.68
N MET A 127 -8.55 9.74 -15.65
CA MET A 127 -9.14 9.04 -16.80
C MET A 127 -10.37 9.80 -17.31
N GLY A 128 -11.29 10.18 -16.42
CA GLY A 128 -12.48 10.95 -16.75
C GLY A 128 -12.19 12.34 -17.33
N ALA A 129 -11.04 12.94 -17.00
CA ALA A 129 -10.62 14.21 -17.58
C ALA A 129 -10.18 14.09 -19.06
N GLY A 130 -9.74 12.90 -19.46
CA GLY A 130 -9.42 12.55 -20.85
C GLY A 130 -7.92 12.52 -21.19
N ASP A 131 -7.60 11.71 -22.19
CA ASP A 131 -6.23 11.41 -22.62
C ASP A 131 -5.44 12.59 -23.16
N GLN A 132 -6.10 13.67 -23.57
CA GLN A 132 -5.43 14.88 -24.06
C GLN A 132 -4.51 15.50 -23.01
N PHE A 133 -4.79 15.30 -21.73
CA PHE A 133 -3.92 15.78 -20.66
C PHE A 133 -2.68 14.90 -20.47
N VAL A 134 -2.81 13.60 -20.70
CA VAL A 134 -1.72 12.64 -20.66
C VAL A 134 -0.77 12.84 -21.82
N LYS A 135 -1.31 13.04 -23.04
CA LYS A 135 -0.54 13.20 -24.30
C LYS A 135 0.36 14.44 -24.33
N LYS A 136 0.20 15.37 -23.40
CA LYS A 136 1.08 16.56 -23.26
C LYS A 136 2.48 16.22 -22.71
N THR A 137 2.69 15.02 -22.25
CA THR A 137 3.91 14.58 -21.54
C THR A 137 4.41 13.26 -22.09
N SER A 138 5.71 12.98 -21.93
CA SER A 138 6.29 11.74 -22.44
C SER A 138 6.25 10.59 -21.43
N ARG A 139 6.40 10.87 -20.13
CA ARG A 139 6.45 9.90 -19.02
C ARG A 139 7.47 8.77 -19.23
N GLN A 140 8.45 8.98 -20.09
CA GLN A 140 9.44 7.94 -20.48
C GLN A 140 10.28 7.43 -19.32
N SER A 141 10.42 8.22 -18.24
CA SER A 141 11.14 7.82 -17.03
C SER A 141 10.42 6.77 -16.22
N LEU A 142 9.10 6.64 -16.37
CA LEU A 142 8.33 5.62 -15.63
C LEU A 142 8.81 4.22 -15.97
N LYS A 143 9.00 3.42 -14.94
CA LYS A 143 9.33 2.00 -14.98
C LYS A 143 8.23 1.13 -14.40
N LEU A 144 7.46 1.68 -13.45
CA LEU A 144 6.43 0.97 -12.72
C LEU A 144 5.33 1.92 -12.24
N LEU A 145 4.11 1.40 -12.23
CA LEU A 145 2.91 2.03 -11.71
C LEU A 145 2.37 1.21 -10.54
N GLY A 146 1.81 1.87 -9.53
CA GLY A 146 1.20 1.17 -8.41
C GLY A 146 -0.11 1.80 -7.96
N THR A 147 -0.97 0.98 -7.34
CA THR A 147 -2.28 1.39 -6.80
C THR A 147 -2.45 0.98 -5.35
N VAL A 148 -3.16 1.80 -4.58
CA VAL A 148 -3.35 1.63 -3.14
C VAL A 148 -4.61 2.26 -2.61
N GLY A 149 -5.12 1.69 -1.52
CA GLY A 149 -6.12 2.30 -0.64
C GLY A 149 -7.55 1.85 -0.91
N GLU A 150 -7.84 1.38 -2.11
CA GLU A 150 -9.13 0.81 -2.51
C GLU A 150 -8.94 -0.14 -3.70
N PRO A 151 -9.89 -1.07 -3.94
CA PRO A 151 -9.84 -1.90 -5.14
C PRO A 151 -9.91 -1.06 -6.41
N ILE A 152 -9.07 -1.38 -7.40
CA ILE A 152 -9.14 -0.78 -8.72
C ILE A 152 -9.99 -1.66 -9.65
N ASN A 153 -10.95 -1.05 -10.34
CA ASN A 153 -11.72 -1.78 -11.35
C ASN A 153 -10.87 -2.05 -12.62
N PRO A 154 -11.15 -3.15 -13.34
CA PRO A 154 -10.34 -3.53 -14.52
C PRO A 154 -10.19 -2.43 -15.57
N GLU A 155 -11.25 -1.66 -15.85
CA GLU A 155 -11.21 -0.57 -16.84
C GLU A 155 -10.19 0.52 -16.46
N ALA A 156 -10.18 0.96 -15.22
CA ALA A 156 -9.22 1.96 -14.74
C ALA A 156 -7.79 1.38 -14.69
N TRP A 157 -7.66 0.09 -14.36
CA TRP A 157 -6.37 -0.61 -14.38
C TRP A 157 -5.81 -0.69 -15.81
N GLU A 158 -6.62 -1.08 -16.79
CA GLU A 158 -6.24 -1.16 -18.20
C GLU A 158 -5.86 0.22 -18.77
N TRP A 159 -6.64 1.26 -18.44
CA TRP A 159 -6.30 2.63 -18.82
C TRP A 159 -4.96 3.07 -18.19
N TYR A 160 -4.75 2.74 -16.92
CA TYR A 160 -3.52 3.08 -16.20
C TYR A 160 -2.31 2.38 -16.83
N TYR A 161 -2.44 1.10 -17.12
CA TYR A 161 -1.41 0.31 -17.82
C TYR A 161 -1.16 0.83 -19.24
N GLY A 162 -2.21 0.92 -20.06
CA GLY A 162 -2.12 1.24 -21.48
C GLY A 162 -1.79 2.70 -21.76
N THR A 163 -2.47 3.63 -21.07
CA THR A 163 -2.35 5.07 -21.36
C THR A 163 -1.24 5.74 -20.56
N ILE A 164 -1.12 5.46 -19.26
CA ILE A 164 -0.09 6.08 -18.43
C ILE A 164 1.23 5.35 -18.55
N GLY A 165 1.20 4.04 -18.50
CA GLY A 165 2.36 3.16 -18.58
C GLY A 165 2.85 2.87 -19.99
N ASP A 166 2.15 3.35 -21.04
CA ASP A 166 2.42 3.06 -22.45
C ASP A 166 2.56 1.54 -22.72
N SER A 167 1.77 0.71 -22.02
CA SER A 167 1.80 -0.76 -22.04
C SER A 167 3.18 -1.39 -21.76
N ARG A 168 4.09 -0.66 -21.12
CA ARG A 168 5.46 -1.10 -20.78
C ARG A 168 5.74 -1.12 -19.28
N CYS A 169 4.98 -0.33 -18.49
CA CYS A 169 5.15 -0.27 -17.06
C CYS A 169 4.20 -1.27 -16.37
N PRO A 170 4.69 -2.27 -15.63
CA PRO A 170 3.81 -3.13 -14.86
C PRO A 170 3.03 -2.31 -13.84
N VAL A 171 1.78 -2.73 -13.56
CA VAL A 171 0.92 -2.16 -12.54
C VAL A 171 0.92 -3.08 -11.34
N VAL A 172 1.43 -2.62 -10.21
CA VAL A 172 1.36 -3.33 -8.94
C VAL A 172 0.14 -2.83 -8.16
N ASP A 173 -0.89 -3.65 -8.10
CA ASP A 173 -2.04 -3.42 -7.23
C ASP A 173 -1.76 -4.02 -5.87
N THR A 174 -1.92 -3.23 -4.80
CA THR A 174 -1.47 -3.61 -3.47
C THR A 174 -2.63 -3.62 -2.49
N TRP A 175 -2.78 -4.73 -1.75
CA TRP A 175 -3.70 -4.77 -0.62
C TRP A 175 -2.93 -4.87 0.69
N TRP A 176 -3.30 -4.02 1.61
CA TRP A 176 -2.79 -3.95 2.98
C TRP A 176 -3.60 -2.95 3.80
N GLN A 177 -3.32 -2.87 5.09
CA GLN A 177 -4.08 -2.05 6.04
C GLN A 177 -3.12 -1.27 6.95
N THR A 178 -3.63 -0.27 7.67
CA THR A 178 -2.87 0.41 8.73
C THR A 178 -2.31 -0.60 9.72
N GLU A 179 -3.10 -1.57 10.09
CA GLU A 179 -2.79 -2.64 11.05
C GLU A 179 -1.73 -3.62 10.52
N THR A 180 -1.63 -3.79 9.21
CA THR A 180 -0.61 -4.68 8.62
C THR A 180 0.74 -3.99 8.44
N GLY A 181 0.78 -2.67 8.36
CA GLY A 181 1.99 -1.85 8.27
C GLY A 181 2.70 -1.86 6.92
N GLY A 182 2.44 -2.82 6.07
CA GLY A 182 3.02 -2.96 4.72
C GLY A 182 2.21 -3.89 3.84
N HIS A 183 2.61 -4.05 2.57
CA HIS A 183 1.91 -4.85 1.58
C HIS A 183 1.79 -6.31 2.01
N MET A 184 0.58 -6.85 1.93
CA MET A 184 0.26 -8.24 2.23
C MET A 184 0.02 -9.04 0.95
N LEU A 185 -0.75 -8.48 0.00
CA LEU A 185 -0.98 -9.03 -1.33
C LEU A 185 -0.49 -8.02 -2.36
N THR A 186 0.35 -8.46 -3.29
CA THR A 186 0.94 -7.59 -4.32
C THR A 186 1.65 -8.43 -5.38
N PRO A 187 1.63 -8.04 -6.67
CA PRO A 187 2.50 -8.67 -7.63
C PRO A 187 3.96 -8.28 -7.42
N LEU A 188 4.87 -9.14 -7.87
CA LEU A 188 6.29 -8.84 -7.97
C LEU A 188 6.64 -8.61 -9.44
N PRO A 189 7.12 -7.41 -9.82
CA PRO A 189 7.43 -7.07 -11.21
C PRO A 189 8.40 -8.05 -11.84
N GLY A 190 8.03 -8.57 -13.02
CA GLY A 190 8.84 -9.55 -13.76
C GLY A 190 8.77 -11.00 -13.25
N ALA A 191 8.10 -11.24 -12.11
CA ALA A 191 7.95 -12.58 -11.53
C ALA A 191 6.48 -13.03 -11.42
N THR A 192 5.53 -12.10 -11.37
CA THR A 192 4.10 -12.38 -11.28
C THR A 192 3.39 -11.90 -12.53
N ASP A 193 2.62 -12.76 -13.18
CA ASP A 193 1.72 -12.36 -14.26
C ASP A 193 0.63 -11.45 -13.69
N LEU A 194 0.28 -10.38 -14.41
CA LEU A 194 -0.67 -9.40 -13.94
C LEU A 194 -2.09 -9.74 -14.42
N LYS A 195 -3.07 -9.58 -13.54
CA LYS A 195 -4.49 -9.66 -13.87
C LYS A 195 -5.17 -8.36 -13.46
N PRO A 196 -5.91 -7.67 -14.36
CA PRO A 196 -6.55 -6.40 -14.05
C PRO A 196 -7.42 -6.44 -12.80
N GLY A 197 -7.17 -5.49 -11.87
CA GLY A 197 -7.90 -5.37 -10.62
C GLY A 197 -7.55 -6.39 -9.54
N SER A 198 -6.57 -7.27 -9.78
CA SER A 198 -6.13 -8.24 -8.79
C SER A 198 -4.93 -7.71 -7.98
N ALA A 199 -5.01 -7.83 -6.66
CA ALA A 199 -3.86 -7.67 -5.78
C ALA A 199 -2.89 -8.88 -5.87
N THR A 200 -3.21 -9.84 -6.70
CA THR A 200 -2.45 -11.03 -7.08
C THR A 200 -2.13 -11.99 -5.94
N GLN A 201 -0.88 -12.13 -5.53
CA GLN A 201 -0.41 -13.18 -4.65
C GLN A 201 0.15 -12.62 -3.33
N PRO A 202 0.28 -13.45 -2.29
CA PRO A 202 0.85 -13.01 -1.03
C PRO A 202 2.33 -12.62 -1.17
N PHE A 203 2.69 -11.54 -0.49
CA PHE A 203 4.09 -11.17 -0.31
C PHE A 203 4.83 -12.22 0.54
N PHE A 204 6.14 -12.23 0.51
CA PHE A 204 6.98 -13.20 1.20
C PHE A 204 6.61 -13.39 2.68
N GLY A 205 6.32 -14.65 3.07
CA GLY A 205 5.96 -15.02 4.43
C GLY A 205 4.51 -14.74 4.83
N VAL A 206 3.74 -14.03 4.02
CA VAL A 206 2.31 -13.79 4.27
C VAL A 206 1.49 -15.02 3.91
N GLN A 207 0.57 -15.43 4.79
CA GLN A 207 -0.26 -16.61 4.63
C GLN A 207 -1.75 -16.25 4.68
N PRO A 208 -2.32 -15.72 3.57
CA PRO A 208 -3.73 -15.41 3.50
C PRO A 208 -4.54 -16.69 3.31
N ILE A 209 -5.72 -16.73 3.94
CA ILE A 209 -6.73 -17.75 3.73
C ILE A 209 -8.10 -17.09 3.55
N LEU A 210 -9.04 -17.84 2.97
CA LEU A 210 -10.44 -17.45 2.91
C LEU A 210 -11.24 -18.37 3.82
N LEU A 211 -12.15 -17.79 4.62
CA LEU A 211 -13.13 -18.53 5.40
C LEU A 211 -14.52 -18.34 4.80
N ASP A 212 -15.32 -19.41 4.80
CA ASP A 212 -16.74 -19.37 4.49
C ASP A 212 -17.55 -18.75 5.65
N THR A 213 -18.86 -18.64 5.48
CA THR A 213 -19.77 -18.12 6.51
C THR A 213 -19.88 -19.00 7.76
N GLU A 214 -19.45 -20.24 7.69
CA GLU A 214 -19.42 -21.20 8.79
C GLU A 214 -18.06 -21.22 9.51
N GLY A 215 -17.07 -20.49 8.99
CA GLY A 215 -15.73 -20.39 9.54
C GLY A 215 -14.75 -21.49 9.06
N ASN A 216 -15.10 -22.24 8.01
CA ASN A 216 -14.22 -23.25 7.44
C ASN A 216 -13.27 -22.63 6.40
N GLU A 217 -12.02 -23.15 6.32
CA GLU A 217 -11.06 -22.72 5.28
C GLU A 217 -11.56 -23.17 3.88
N ILE A 218 -11.66 -22.21 2.96
CA ILE A 218 -11.92 -22.45 1.54
C ILE A 218 -10.61 -22.83 0.87
N ASN A 219 -10.52 -24.06 0.37
CA ASN A 219 -9.35 -24.54 -0.37
C ASN A 219 -9.53 -24.31 -1.89
N GLY A 220 -8.48 -23.79 -2.57
CA GLY A 220 -8.50 -23.51 -3.99
C GLY A 220 -9.32 -22.25 -4.34
N GLU A 221 -10.05 -22.28 -5.46
CA GLU A 221 -10.89 -21.16 -5.91
C GLU A 221 -12.09 -20.95 -4.95
N GLY A 222 -12.43 -19.68 -4.71
CA GLY A 222 -13.60 -19.33 -3.88
C GLY A 222 -13.61 -17.88 -3.44
N GLU A 223 -14.66 -17.52 -2.70
CA GLU A 223 -14.87 -16.18 -2.14
C GLU A 223 -15.27 -16.32 -0.67
N GLY A 224 -14.73 -15.45 0.18
CA GLY A 224 -15.02 -15.48 1.61
C GLY A 224 -14.32 -14.37 2.38
N LEU A 225 -14.31 -14.53 3.70
CA LEU A 225 -13.62 -13.61 4.61
C LEU A 225 -12.12 -13.79 4.49
N LEU A 226 -11.40 -12.71 4.24
CA LEU A 226 -9.94 -12.74 4.17
C LEU A 226 -9.33 -12.74 5.58
N MET A 227 -8.51 -13.74 5.86
CA MET A 227 -7.76 -13.88 7.10
C MET A 227 -6.28 -14.03 6.83
N ILE A 228 -5.45 -13.72 7.82
CA ILE A 228 -4.01 -14.03 7.78
C ILE A 228 -3.70 -15.07 8.86
N LYS A 229 -3.12 -16.20 8.45
CA LYS A 229 -2.92 -17.40 9.28
C LYS A 229 -1.72 -17.31 10.21
N ALA A 230 -0.69 -16.58 9.84
CA ALA A 230 0.55 -16.46 10.61
C ALA A 230 0.94 -15.00 10.81
N SER A 231 1.64 -14.71 11.90
CA SER A 231 2.19 -13.38 12.17
C SER A 231 3.21 -12.97 11.10
N TRP A 232 3.33 -11.67 10.89
CA TRP A 232 4.32 -11.06 9.99
C TRP A 232 5.05 -9.92 10.72
N PRO A 233 6.19 -9.45 10.22
CA PRO A 233 7.05 -8.52 10.98
C PRO A 233 6.34 -7.24 11.43
N SER A 234 5.51 -6.62 10.58
CA SER A 234 4.81 -5.36 10.87
C SER A 234 3.37 -5.53 11.36
N GLN A 235 3.01 -6.71 11.87
CA GLN A 235 1.70 -6.90 12.49
C GLN A 235 1.48 -5.88 13.61
N ILE A 236 0.26 -5.32 13.70
CA ILE A 236 -0.15 -4.46 14.82
C ILE A 236 0.27 -5.09 16.15
N ARG A 237 0.93 -4.32 17.01
CA ARG A 237 1.31 -4.79 18.35
C ARG A 237 0.23 -4.55 19.37
N SER A 238 -0.48 -3.42 19.26
CA SER A 238 -1.56 -3.06 20.17
C SER A 238 -2.40 -1.92 19.63
N VAL A 239 -3.57 -1.72 20.20
CA VAL A 239 -4.24 -0.42 20.25
C VAL A 239 -3.69 0.34 21.45
N TYR A 240 -3.11 1.50 21.23
CA TYR A 240 -2.47 2.30 22.26
C TYR A 240 -3.43 2.60 23.41
N GLY A 241 -3.00 2.25 24.62
CA GLY A 241 -3.81 2.40 25.84
C GLY A 241 -4.98 1.41 25.97
N ASP A 242 -5.21 0.51 25.01
CA ASP A 242 -6.34 -0.42 25.01
C ASP A 242 -5.99 -1.73 24.29
N HIS A 243 -5.09 -2.51 24.86
CA HIS A 243 -4.69 -3.80 24.29
C HIS A 243 -5.85 -4.79 24.17
N LYS A 244 -6.79 -4.76 25.11
CA LYS A 244 -7.98 -5.60 25.08
C LYS A 244 -8.78 -5.40 23.78
N ARG A 245 -8.97 -4.14 23.40
CA ARG A 245 -9.64 -3.80 22.13
C ARG A 245 -8.91 -4.34 20.90
N CYS A 246 -7.57 -4.38 20.91
CA CYS A 246 -6.79 -5.00 19.84
C CYS A 246 -7.15 -6.48 19.71
N ILE A 247 -7.14 -7.23 20.81
CA ILE A 247 -7.48 -8.66 20.80
C ILE A 247 -8.94 -8.88 20.37
N GLU A 248 -9.88 -8.11 20.92
CA GLU A 248 -11.30 -8.24 20.58
C GLU A 248 -11.59 -7.93 19.12
N THR A 249 -10.91 -6.94 18.54
CA THR A 249 -11.17 -6.52 17.16
C THR A 249 -10.57 -7.49 16.14
N TYR A 250 -9.35 -7.99 16.36
CA TYR A 250 -8.60 -8.67 15.31
C TYR A 250 -8.37 -10.16 15.53
N PHE A 251 -8.56 -10.68 16.75
CA PHE A 251 -8.14 -12.05 17.09
C PHE A 251 -9.21 -12.89 17.77
N SER A 252 -10.23 -12.26 18.39
CA SER A 252 -11.20 -13.00 19.20
C SER A 252 -12.28 -13.70 18.39
N ALA A 253 -12.74 -13.11 17.27
CA ALA A 253 -13.81 -13.65 16.46
C ALA A 253 -13.40 -14.96 15.76
N TYR A 254 -12.13 -15.05 15.35
CA TYR A 254 -11.57 -16.21 14.64
C TYR A 254 -10.24 -16.60 15.30
N PRO A 255 -10.28 -17.45 16.37
CA PRO A 255 -9.07 -17.83 17.10
C PRO A 255 -8.01 -18.48 16.21
N GLY A 256 -6.77 -18.01 16.29
CA GLY A 256 -5.66 -18.48 15.47
C GLY A 256 -5.44 -17.70 14.17
N TYR A 257 -6.33 -16.76 13.83
CA TYR A 257 -6.20 -15.93 12.64
C TYR A 257 -6.21 -14.44 12.99
N TYR A 258 -5.57 -13.64 12.15
CA TYR A 258 -5.82 -12.19 12.13
C TYR A 258 -7.02 -11.92 11.22
N PHE A 259 -8.06 -11.32 11.78
CA PHE A 259 -9.27 -10.91 11.06
C PHE A 259 -9.03 -9.56 10.36
N THR A 260 -9.07 -9.56 9.03
CA THR A 260 -8.83 -8.34 8.26
C THR A 260 -10.04 -7.40 8.18
N GLY A 261 -11.25 -7.94 8.32
CA GLY A 261 -12.49 -7.22 8.08
C GLY A 261 -12.77 -6.98 6.59
N ASP A 262 -12.00 -7.60 5.69
CA ASP A 262 -12.18 -7.54 4.25
C ASP A 262 -12.66 -8.89 3.70
N GLY A 263 -13.49 -8.84 2.66
CA GLY A 263 -13.81 -9.98 1.82
C GLY A 263 -12.84 -10.07 0.65
N ALA A 264 -12.59 -11.28 0.17
CA ALA A 264 -11.78 -11.49 -1.03
C ALA A 264 -12.26 -12.71 -1.81
N LYS A 265 -12.01 -12.66 -3.12
CA LYS A 265 -12.13 -13.79 -4.04
C LYS A 265 -10.75 -14.26 -4.42
N ARG A 266 -10.56 -15.59 -4.50
CA ARG A 266 -9.34 -16.23 -5.02
C ARG A 266 -9.71 -17.11 -6.22
N ASP A 267 -8.99 -16.97 -7.33
CA ASP A 267 -9.18 -17.81 -8.51
C ASP A 267 -8.38 -19.13 -8.45
N ALA A 268 -8.53 -19.96 -9.49
CA ALA A 268 -7.87 -21.25 -9.60
C ALA A 268 -6.33 -21.16 -9.66
N ASP A 269 -5.79 -20.01 -10.09
CA ASP A 269 -4.34 -19.75 -10.13
C ASP A 269 -3.80 -19.19 -8.80
N GLY A 270 -4.68 -19.00 -7.80
CA GLY A 270 -4.31 -18.48 -6.48
C GLY A 270 -4.22 -16.95 -6.40
N TYR A 271 -4.80 -16.22 -7.35
CA TYR A 271 -4.82 -14.77 -7.40
C TYR A 271 -5.99 -14.23 -6.58
N TYR A 272 -5.75 -13.14 -5.85
CA TYR A 272 -6.73 -12.51 -4.96
C TYR A 272 -7.29 -11.21 -5.53
N TRP A 273 -8.60 -11.04 -5.44
CA TRP A 273 -9.34 -9.77 -5.61
C TRP A 273 -10.00 -9.42 -4.30
N ILE A 274 -9.81 -8.20 -3.83
CA ILE A 274 -10.51 -7.68 -2.65
C ILE A 274 -11.91 -7.26 -3.07
N THR A 275 -12.92 -7.79 -2.39
CA THR A 275 -14.33 -7.55 -2.73
C THR A 275 -14.97 -6.41 -1.93
N GLY A 276 -14.34 -5.98 -0.85
CA GLY A 276 -14.77 -4.85 -0.02
C GLY A 276 -14.73 -5.16 1.47
N ARG A 277 -15.19 -4.19 2.26
CA ARG A 277 -15.33 -4.36 3.72
C ARG A 277 -16.55 -5.22 4.03
N VAL A 278 -16.40 -6.14 4.99
CA VAL A 278 -17.51 -7.02 5.42
C VAL A 278 -18.46 -6.34 6.42
N ASP A 279 -18.04 -5.21 7.00
CA ASP A 279 -18.83 -4.39 7.92
C ASP A 279 -19.61 -3.26 7.21
N ASP A 280 -19.46 -3.13 5.89
CA ASP A 280 -20.20 -2.17 5.05
C ASP A 280 -21.44 -2.78 4.37
N VAL A 281 -21.80 -4.03 4.71
CA VAL A 281 -22.96 -4.77 4.13
C VAL A 281 -24.12 -4.81 5.08
#